data_3702f13c2ccf2cba68da7fe0006f463e
#
_entry.id   3702f13c2ccf2cba68da7fe0006f463e
#
_cell.length_a   1.000
_cell.length_b   1.000
_cell.length_c   1.000
_cell.angle_alpha   90.00
_cell.angle_beta   90.00
_cell.angle_gamma   90.00
#
_symmetry.space_group_name_H-M   'P 1'
#
loop_
_entity.id
_entity.type
_entity.pdbx_description
1 polymer ?
#
loop_
_entity_poly.entity_id
_entity_poly.type
_entity_poly.pdbx_seq_one_letter_code
_entity_poly.pdbx_strand_id
1 'polypeptide(L)'
;MNAPKFRPLKFGVTRVTLRDGVPGTHYLTAEQPLQPFAERMTDRLQHWAKTKPEHSFMARRVKQADGTSGDWQHITYAQAWQTARNIAQGLIDRGLNAERPVVILSENSLEHALMGLGCMLAGVPFVPTSPPYSLVSVDYDKLKHVLKTVTPGMVF
;
A
#
# COMPACT_ATOMS: atom_id res chain seq x y z
N MET A 1 33.15 26.72 10.54
CA MET A 1 32.33 25.78 9.73
C MET A 1 30.86 26.04 10.07
N ASN A 2 30.05 26.47 9.10
CA ASN A 2 28.61 26.64 9.36
C ASN A 2 27.98 25.26 9.51
N ALA A 3 27.32 25.02 10.65
CA ALA A 3 26.54 23.79 10.84
C ALA A 3 25.45 23.68 9.75
N PRO A 4 25.23 22.49 9.20
CA PRO A 4 24.19 22.32 8.19
C PRO A 4 22.83 22.73 8.76
N LYS A 5 22.13 23.62 8.07
CA LYS A 5 20.77 24.05 8.44
C LYS A 5 19.79 22.94 8.08
N PHE A 6 19.48 22.09 9.02
CA PHE A 6 18.42 21.10 8.85
C PHE A 6 17.05 21.77 8.99
N ARG A 7 16.10 21.28 8.18
CA ARG A 7 14.70 21.66 8.33
C ARG A 7 14.20 21.19 9.69
N PRO A 8 13.55 22.03 10.51
CA PRO A 8 12.97 21.59 11.77
C PRO A 8 11.90 20.54 11.49
N LEU A 9 12.07 19.35 12.08
CA LEU A 9 11.11 18.25 11.98
C LEU A 9 10.30 18.20 13.28
N LYS A 10 8.99 18.07 13.12
CA LYS A 10 8.10 17.79 14.27
C LYS A 10 8.02 16.27 14.43
N PHE A 11 8.69 15.75 15.42
CA PHE A 11 8.53 14.36 15.84
C PHE A 11 7.36 14.25 16.80
N GLY A 12 6.70 13.11 16.81
CA GLY A 12 5.72 12.78 17.86
C GLY A 12 6.40 12.61 19.22
N VAL A 13 5.59 12.48 20.26
CA VAL A 13 6.09 12.17 21.61
C VAL A 13 6.73 10.79 21.60
N THR A 14 8.02 10.72 21.94
CA THR A 14 8.81 9.47 21.91
C THR A 14 8.96 8.84 23.30
N ARG A 15 8.30 9.38 24.32
CA ARG A 15 8.34 8.85 25.68
C ARG A 15 7.57 7.54 25.77
N VAL A 16 8.18 6.57 26.41
CA VAL A 16 7.62 5.24 26.62
C VAL A 16 7.77 4.84 28.09
N THR A 17 6.82 4.05 28.56
CA THR A 17 6.91 3.35 29.84
C THR A 17 7.37 1.92 29.56
N LEU A 18 8.40 1.48 30.26
CA LEU A 18 8.86 0.10 30.26
C LEU A 18 8.22 -0.65 31.42
N ARG A 19 7.63 -1.80 31.16
CA ARG A 19 7.11 -2.72 32.17
C ARG A 19 7.66 -4.12 31.90
N ASP A 20 8.20 -4.76 32.94
CA ASP A 20 8.62 -6.15 32.86
C ASP A 20 7.39 -7.09 32.88
N GLY A 21 7.46 -8.12 32.05
CA GLY A 21 6.50 -9.21 32.00
C GLY A 21 7.06 -10.50 32.59
N VAL A 22 6.72 -11.63 32.01
CA VAL A 22 7.34 -12.90 32.34
C VAL A 22 8.84 -12.88 32.01
N PRO A 23 9.69 -13.70 32.65
CA PRO A 23 11.14 -13.66 32.42
C PRO A 23 11.50 -13.62 30.91
N GLY A 24 12.29 -12.62 30.55
CA GLY A 24 12.73 -12.39 29.16
C GLY A 24 11.75 -11.57 28.28
N THR A 25 10.65 -11.08 28.85
CA THR A 25 9.67 -10.25 28.11
C THR A 25 9.58 -8.86 28.71
N HIS A 26 9.64 -7.84 27.86
CA HIS A 26 9.48 -6.44 28.22
C HIS A 26 8.35 -5.80 27.40
N TYR A 27 7.50 -5.00 28.04
CA TYR A 27 6.44 -4.25 27.37
C TYR A 27 6.82 -2.79 27.30
N LEU A 28 6.91 -2.25 26.08
CA LEU A 28 7.09 -0.82 25.83
C LEU A 28 5.73 -0.23 25.44
N THR A 29 5.25 0.72 26.23
CA THR A 29 3.97 1.39 25.97
C THR A 29 4.21 2.88 25.80
N ALA A 30 3.68 3.48 24.74
CA ALA A 30 3.73 4.93 24.58
C ALA A 30 2.96 5.63 25.71
N GLU A 31 3.56 6.69 26.28
CA GLU A 31 2.88 7.49 27.31
C GLU A 31 1.69 8.27 26.71
N GLN A 32 1.78 8.62 25.43
CA GLN A 32 0.69 9.30 24.75
C GLN A 32 -0.37 8.28 24.33
N PRO A 33 -1.65 8.46 24.75
CA PRO A 33 -2.72 7.56 24.34
C PRO A 33 -2.96 7.66 22.83
N LEU A 34 -3.36 6.54 22.24
CA LEU A 34 -3.75 6.50 20.83
C LEU A 34 -4.95 7.42 20.59
N GLN A 35 -4.81 8.34 19.65
CA GLN A 35 -5.91 9.22 19.25
C GLN A 35 -6.94 8.44 18.42
N PRO A 36 -8.20 8.93 18.33
CA PRO A 36 -9.19 8.33 17.42
C PRO A 36 -8.63 8.18 16.00
N PHE A 37 -8.81 7.03 15.42
CA PHE A 37 -8.32 6.71 14.08
C PHE A 37 -9.44 6.09 13.24
N ALA A 38 -9.28 6.11 11.92
CA ALA A 38 -10.21 5.47 11.01
C ALA A 38 -10.12 3.95 11.14
N GLU A 39 -11.24 3.26 11.11
CA GLU A 39 -11.28 1.79 11.22
C GLU A 39 -10.59 1.10 10.04
N ARG A 40 -10.66 1.72 8.85
CA ARG A 40 -10.07 1.21 7.63
C ARG A 40 -9.16 2.25 6.99
N MET A 41 -8.06 1.80 6.39
CA MET A 41 -7.14 2.71 5.67
C MET A 41 -7.86 3.44 4.52
N THR A 42 -8.80 2.77 3.87
CA THR A 42 -9.59 3.33 2.77
C THR A 42 -10.57 4.43 3.18
N ASP A 43 -10.91 4.55 4.47
CA ASP A 43 -11.75 5.64 4.98
C ASP A 43 -11.05 6.99 4.82
N ARG A 44 -9.72 7.03 4.90
CA ARG A 44 -8.93 8.23 4.64
C ARG A 44 -8.99 8.63 3.16
N LEU A 45 -8.92 7.66 2.25
CA LEU A 45 -9.07 7.92 0.82
C LEU A 45 -10.47 8.48 0.53
N GLN A 46 -11.53 7.89 1.08
CA GLN A 46 -12.89 8.39 0.94
C GLN A 46 -13.05 9.81 1.48
N HIS A 47 -12.49 10.08 2.66
CA HIS A 47 -12.52 11.42 3.25
C HIS A 47 -11.89 12.47 2.33
N TRP A 48 -10.69 12.20 1.82
CA TRP A 48 -9.99 13.15 0.95
C TRP A 48 -10.63 13.25 -0.43
N ALA A 49 -11.20 12.18 -0.95
CA ALA A 49 -11.97 12.23 -2.20
C ALA A 49 -13.21 13.14 -2.10
N LYS A 50 -13.80 13.26 -0.89
CA LYS A 50 -14.93 14.18 -0.63
C LYS A 50 -14.47 15.63 -0.38
N THR A 51 -13.37 15.81 0.35
CA THR A 51 -12.96 17.14 0.84
C THR A 51 -11.97 17.84 -0.06
N LYS A 52 -11.16 17.10 -0.83
CA LYS A 52 -10.15 17.61 -1.76
C LYS A 52 -10.10 16.76 -3.05
N PRO A 53 -11.22 16.62 -3.79
CA PRO A 53 -11.36 15.71 -4.91
C PRO A 53 -10.28 15.88 -5.97
N GLU A 54 -9.95 17.12 -6.32
CA GLU A 54 -9.02 17.47 -7.42
C GLU A 54 -7.55 17.48 -7.00
N HIS A 55 -7.25 17.33 -5.70
CA HIS A 55 -5.84 17.24 -5.28
C HIS A 55 -5.21 15.95 -5.77
N SER A 56 -3.96 16.06 -6.22
CA SER A 56 -3.14 14.90 -6.58
C SER A 56 -2.93 14.00 -5.37
N PHE A 57 -3.35 12.75 -5.49
CA PHE A 57 -3.11 11.71 -4.48
C PHE A 57 -1.83 10.94 -4.77
N MET A 58 -1.64 10.55 -6.01
CA MET A 58 -0.46 9.83 -6.49
C MET A 58 0.01 10.42 -7.80
N ALA A 59 1.31 10.29 -8.07
CA ALA A 59 1.88 10.66 -9.36
C ALA A 59 3.08 9.77 -9.68
N ARG A 60 3.31 9.56 -10.99
CA ARG A 60 4.54 8.96 -11.50
C ARG A 60 5.06 9.74 -12.70
N ARG A 61 6.35 9.66 -12.96
CA ARG A 61 6.91 10.14 -14.22
C ARG A 61 6.60 9.14 -15.34
N VAL A 62 6.12 9.66 -16.46
CA VAL A 62 5.97 8.86 -17.67
C VAL A 62 7.37 8.57 -18.22
N LYS A 63 7.71 7.30 -18.46
CA LYS A 63 8.94 6.93 -19.17
C LYS A 63 8.71 7.12 -20.66
N GLN A 64 9.62 7.85 -21.30
CA GLN A 64 9.62 8.01 -22.76
C GLN A 64 10.31 6.81 -23.45
N ALA A 65 10.12 6.66 -24.75
CA ALA A 65 10.69 5.55 -25.52
C ALA A 65 12.23 5.52 -25.49
N ASP A 66 12.87 6.67 -25.32
CA ASP A 66 14.33 6.80 -25.19
C ASP A 66 14.86 6.55 -23.76
N GLY A 67 13.95 6.16 -22.82
CA GLY A 67 14.29 5.89 -21.42
C GLY A 67 14.34 7.14 -20.54
N THR A 68 14.16 8.36 -21.08
CA THR A 68 14.12 9.59 -20.30
C THR A 68 12.82 9.73 -19.52
N SER A 69 12.84 10.58 -18.48
CA SER A 69 11.64 10.91 -17.70
C SER A 69 10.88 12.05 -18.36
N GLY A 70 9.65 11.78 -18.76
CA GLY A 70 8.72 12.79 -19.26
C GLY A 70 7.93 13.49 -18.17
N ASP A 71 6.72 13.93 -18.50
CA ASP A 71 5.83 14.66 -17.59
C ASP A 71 5.29 13.80 -16.45
N TRP A 72 4.75 14.46 -15.43
CA TRP A 72 4.08 13.80 -14.34
C TRP A 72 2.66 13.39 -14.76
N GLN A 73 2.36 12.10 -14.61
CA GLN A 73 1.02 11.56 -14.64
C GLN A 73 0.45 11.57 -13.23
N HIS A 74 -0.63 12.30 -13.02
CA HIS A 74 -1.29 12.43 -11.71
C HIS A 74 -2.58 11.63 -11.67
N ILE A 75 -2.91 11.14 -10.49
CA ILE A 75 -4.23 10.61 -10.14
C ILE A 75 -4.74 11.40 -8.94
N THR A 76 -5.93 12.01 -9.07
CA THR A 76 -6.55 12.76 -7.99
C THR A 76 -7.19 11.84 -6.94
N TYR A 77 -7.54 12.39 -5.76
CA TYR A 77 -8.27 11.63 -4.75
C TYR A 77 -9.61 11.11 -5.27
N ALA A 78 -10.35 11.91 -6.03
CA ALA A 78 -11.63 11.48 -6.62
C ALA A 78 -11.44 10.34 -7.61
N GLN A 79 -10.47 10.44 -8.50
CA GLN A 79 -10.14 9.39 -9.46
C GLN A 79 -9.70 8.10 -8.77
N ALA A 80 -8.81 8.20 -7.78
CA ALA A 80 -8.32 7.05 -7.03
C ALA A 80 -9.47 6.34 -6.29
N TRP A 81 -10.35 7.10 -5.63
CA TRP A 81 -11.52 6.56 -4.94
C TRP A 81 -12.48 5.85 -5.89
N GLN A 82 -12.82 6.47 -7.02
CA GLN A 82 -13.71 5.87 -8.01
C GLN A 82 -13.12 4.60 -8.61
N THR A 83 -11.83 4.65 -8.99
CA THR A 83 -11.14 3.48 -9.57
C THR A 83 -11.04 2.34 -8.57
N ALA A 84 -10.68 2.63 -7.31
CA ALA A 84 -10.61 1.61 -6.27
C ALA A 84 -11.97 0.94 -6.03
N ARG A 85 -13.08 1.68 -6.07
CA ARG A 85 -14.43 1.12 -5.98
C ARG A 85 -14.78 0.22 -7.16
N ASN A 86 -14.43 0.63 -8.37
CA ASN A 86 -14.67 -0.17 -9.58
C ASN A 86 -13.88 -1.47 -9.53
N ILE A 87 -12.61 -1.41 -9.09
CA ILE A 87 -11.79 -2.61 -8.89
C ILE A 87 -12.41 -3.50 -7.81
N ALA A 88 -12.80 -2.94 -6.66
CA ALA A 88 -13.41 -3.69 -5.57
C ALA A 88 -14.68 -4.44 -6.05
N GLN A 89 -15.55 -3.77 -6.78
CA GLN A 89 -16.74 -4.41 -7.36
C GLN A 89 -16.35 -5.54 -8.31
N GLY A 90 -15.39 -5.29 -9.21
CA GLY A 90 -14.90 -6.32 -10.12
C GLY A 90 -14.26 -7.54 -9.45
N LEU A 91 -13.64 -7.37 -8.28
CA LEU A 91 -13.12 -8.50 -7.48
C LEU A 91 -14.25 -9.30 -6.83
N ILE A 92 -15.25 -8.62 -6.28
CA ILE A 92 -16.44 -9.24 -5.69
C ILE A 92 -17.21 -10.04 -6.74
N ASP A 93 -17.45 -9.46 -7.91
CA ASP A 93 -18.17 -10.10 -9.02
C ASP A 93 -17.47 -11.37 -9.52
N ARG A 94 -16.15 -11.47 -9.33
CA ARG A 94 -15.34 -12.66 -9.63
C ARG A 94 -15.29 -13.67 -8.48
N GLY A 95 -15.98 -13.41 -7.39
CA GLY A 95 -16.02 -14.28 -6.21
C GLY A 95 -14.74 -14.31 -5.40
N LEU A 96 -13.87 -13.28 -5.53
CA LEU A 96 -12.70 -13.17 -4.67
C LEU A 96 -13.13 -12.77 -3.26
N ASN A 97 -12.43 -13.29 -2.27
CA ASN A 97 -12.71 -13.09 -0.85
C ASN A 97 -11.44 -13.26 -0.03
N ALA A 98 -11.55 -13.31 1.29
CA ALA A 98 -10.40 -13.44 2.20
C ALA A 98 -9.54 -14.70 1.96
N GLU A 99 -10.12 -15.77 1.42
CA GLU A 99 -9.45 -17.05 1.16
C GLU A 99 -8.89 -17.14 -0.28
N ARG A 100 -9.23 -16.19 -1.12
CA ARG A 100 -8.82 -16.12 -2.52
C ARG A 100 -8.12 -14.80 -2.83
N PRO A 101 -6.89 -14.61 -2.35
CA PRO A 101 -6.15 -13.35 -2.48
C PRO A 101 -5.77 -13.03 -3.92
N VAL A 102 -5.40 -11.76 -4.12
CA VAL A 102 -4.79 -11.29 -5.37
C VAL A 102 -3.27 -11.26 -5.21
N VAL A 103 -2.54 -11.99 -6.03
CA VAL A 103 -1.08 -11.84 -6.15
C VAL A 103 -0.78 -10.73 -7.16
N ILE A 104 0.07 -9.79 -6.79
CA ILE A 104 0.49 -8.69 -7.67
C ILE A 104 1.94 -8.90 -8.08
N LEU A 105 2.19 -9.10 -9.38
CA LEU A 105 3.53 -9.31 -9.95
C LEU A 105 4.12 -8.05 -10.59
N SER A 106 3.36 -6.96 -10.64
CA SER A 106 3.80 -5.71 -11.25
C SER A 106 4.85 -4.98 -10.41
N GLU A 107 5.67 -4.19 -11.08
CA GLU A 107 6.50 -3.17 -10.43
C GLU A 107 5.63 -2.10 -9.74
N ASN A 108 6.28 -1.24 -8.93
CA ASN A 108 5.61 -0.09 -8.32
C ASN A 108 5.03 0.83 -9.41
N SER A 109 3.72 0.86 -9.50
CA SER A 109 2.98 1.65 -10.47
C SER A 109 1.70 2.23 -9.85
N LEU A 110 1.06 3.14 -10.57
CA LEU A 110 -0.24 3.69 -10.15
C LEU A 110 -1.30 2.58 -10.14
N GLU A 111 -1.23 1.67 -11.11
CA GLU A 111 -2.12 0.52 -11.25
C GLU A 111 -1.96 -0.46 -10.08
N HIS A 112 -0.72 -0.74 -9.67
CA HIS A 112 -0.40 -1.55 -8.49
C HIS A 112 -1.06 -0.97 -7.22
N ALA A 113 -0.87 0.32 -7.00
CA ALA A 113 -1.46 1.00 -5.85
C ALA A 113 -3.00 0.98 -5.87
N LEU A 114 -3.60 1.22 -7.04
CA LEU A 114 -5.05 1.19 -7.21
C LEU A 114 -5.62 -0.21 -7.02
N MET A 115 -4.93 -1.25 -7.51
CA MET A 115 -5.31 -2.64 -7.26
C MET A 115 -5.30 -2.94 -5.76
N GLY A 116 -4.24 -2.56 -5.03
CA GLY A 116 -4.17 -2.73 -3.58
C GLY A 116 -5.30 -2.02 -2.84
N LEU A 117 -5.63 -0.78 -3.23
CA LEU A 117 -6.77 -0.03 -2.65
C LEU A 117 -8.10 -0.71 -2.95
N GLY A 118 -8.30 -1.24 -4.16
CA GLY A 118 -9.48 -2.01 -4.52
C GLY A 118 -9.61 -3.29 -3.70
N CYS A 119 -8.52 -4.01 -3.51
CA CYS A 119 -8.47 -5.19 -2.65
C CYS A 119 -8.85 -4.85 -1.19
N MET A 120 -8.29 -3.76 -0.64
CA MET A 120 -8.64 -3.30 0.71
C MET A 120 -10.13 -2.95 0.84
N LEU A 121 -10.74 -2.33 -0.18
CA LEU A 121 -12.17 -2.01 -0.19
C LEU A 121 -13.05 -3.26 -0.28
N ALA A 122 -12.62 -4.26 -1.05
CA ALA A 122 -13.35 -5.51 -1.22
C ALA A 122 -13.17 -6.49 -0.04
N GLY A 123 -12.25 -6.23 0.89
CA GLY A 123 -11.87 -7.17 1.93
C GLY A 123 -11.11 -8.38 1.39
N VAL A 124 -10.43 -8.23 0.26
CA VAL A 124 -9.62 -9.26 -0.39
C VAL A 124 -8.16 -9.02 -0.05
N PRO A 125 -7.43 -9.98 0.54
CA PRO A 125 -5.99 -9.83 0.75
C PRO A 125 -5.25 -9.68 -0.57
N PHE A 126 -4.21 -8.86 -0.59
CA PHE A 126 -3.32 -8.78 -1.75
C PHE A 126 -1.87 -9.00 -1.34
N VAL A 127 -1.12 -9.64 -2.23
CA VAL A 127 0.24 -10.11 -1.99
C VAL A 127 1.16 -9.50 -3.05
N PRO A 128 1.77 -8.33 -2.76
CA PRO A 128 2.79 -7.76 -3.62
C PRO A 128 4.00 -8.69 -3.64
N THR A 129 4.34 -9.19 -4.81
CA THR A 129 5.47 -10.10 -4.99
C THR A 129 6.62 -9.37 -5.66
N SER A 130 7.83 -9.61 -5.19
CA SER A 130 9.02 -8.95 -5.72
C SER A 130 9.17 -9.20 -7.23
N PRO A 131 9.26 -8.15 -8.07
CA PRO A 131 9.40 -8.29 -9.52
C PRO A 131 10.52 -9.23 -9.97
N PRO A 132 11.71 -9.28 -9.34
CA PRO A 132 12.74 -10.26 -9.68
C PRO A 132 12.30 -11.73 -9.62
N TYR A 133 11.27 -12.08 -8.84
CA TYR A 133 10.79 -13.46 -8.76
C TYR A 133 10.12 -13.94 -10.06
N SER A 134 9.59 -13.01 -10.86
CA SER A 134 8.96 -13.29 -12.15
C SER A 134 9.79 -12.81 -13.36
N LEU A 135 10.59 -11.74 -13.19
CA LEU A 135 11.30 -11.12 -14.32
C LEU A 135 12.77 -11.54 -14.47
N VAL A 136 13.41 -11.96 -13.39
CA VAL A 136 14.86 -12.25 -13.35
C VAL A 136 15.15 -13.71 -13.03
N SER A 137 14.29 -14.35 -12.23
CA SER A 137 14.47 -15.74 -11.83
C SER A 137 14.40 -16.70 -13.01
N VAL A 138 15.30 -17.68 -13.06
CA VAL A 138 15.33 -18.72 -14.09
C VAL A 138 14.46 -19.90 -13.71
N ASP A 139 14.48 -20.30 -12.44
CA ASP A 139 13.76 -21.46 -11.91
C ASP A 139 12.35 -21.13 -11.37
N TYR A 140 12.10 -19.86 -11.07
CA TYR A 140 10.85 -19.37 -10.47
C TYR A 140 10.48 -20.02 -9.13
N ASP A 141 11.38 -20.64 -8.42
CA ASP A 141 11.05 -21.42 -7.22
C ASP A 141 10.44 -20.56 -6.11
N LYS A 142 10.94 -19.33 -5.93
CA LYS A 142 10.35 -18.39 -4.99
C LYS A 142 8.93 -17.97 -5.38
N LEU A 143 8.69 -17.73 -6.66
CA LEU A 143 7.35 -17.40 -7.16
C LEU A 143 6.40 -18.59 -7.00
N LYS A 144 6.82 -19.79 -7.40
CA LYS A 144 6.04 -21.03 -7.22
C LYS A 144 5.70 -21.27 -5.74
N HIS A 145 6.67 -21.02 -4.84
CA HIS A 145 6.43 -21.12 -3.40
C HIS A 145 5.36 -20.14 -2.93
N VAL A 146 5.44 -18.87 -3.32
CA VAL A 146 4.42 -17.85 -2.99
C VAL A 146 3.05 -18.30 -3.49
N LEU A 147 2.92 -18.64 -4.77
CA LEU A 147 1.65 -19.05 -5.38
C LEU A 147 1.05 -20.29 -4.70
N LYS A 148 1.90 -21.28 -4.37
CA LYS A 148 1.48 -22.48 -3.64
C LYS A 148 1.01 -22.16 -2.21
N THR A 149 1.68 -21.23 -1.54
CA THR A 149 1.37 -20.86 -0.15
C THR A 149 0.07 -20.09 -0.05
N VAL A 150 -0.14 -19.09 -0.94
CA VAL A 150 -1.29 -18.19 -0.85
C VAL A 150 -2.50 -18.66 -1.68
N THR A 151 -2.32 -19.62 -2.59
CA THR A 151 -3.39 -20.16 -3.45
C THR A 151 -4.30 -19.05 -4.03
N PRO A 152 -3.75 -18.11 -4.83
CA PRO A 152 -4.46 -16.90 -5.20
C PRO A 152 -5.69 -17.20 -6.07
N GLY A 153 -6.72 -16.39 -5.91
CA GLY A 153 -7.88 -16.39 -6.80
C GLY A 153 -7.63 -15.61 -8.09
N MET A 154 -6.64 -14.70 -8.08
CA MET A 154 -6.25 -13.89 -9.23
C MET A 154 -4.77 -13.53 -9.14
N VAL A 155 -4.13 -13.42 -10.30
CA VAL A 155 -2.79 -12.85 -10.47
C VAL A 155 -2.92 -11.59 -11.35
N PHE A 156 -2.33 -10.47 -10.87
CA PHE A 156 -2.31 -9.18 -11.55
C PHE A 156 -0.89 -8.78 -11.94
#